data_b76c030e05f99f44cf808f2a45ac7206
#
_entry.id   b76c030e05f99f44cf808f2a45ac7206
#
_cell.length_a   1.000
_cell.length_b   1.000
_cell.length_c   1.000
_cell.angle_alpha   90.00
_cell.angle_beta   90.00
_cell.angle_gamma   90.00
#
_symmetry.space_group_name_H-M   'P 1'
#
loop_
_entity.id
_entity.type
_entity.pdbx_description
1 polymer ?
#
loop_
_entity_poly.entity_id
_entity_poly.type
_entity_poly.pdbx_seq_one_letter_code
_entity_poly.pdbx_strand_id
1 'polypeptide(L)'
;MKKLLLSLFVITQLSGCALWDIYNQTKYDTNEYALITEIRTLAQTSQGCDATSVKQLYVKTLQLNNFSEYLNGNNKKTVEMNTSLLNIVKELSDKPQPIAPMYCNAKLNIIAITAESIQKVTGTKPK
;
A
#
# COMPACT_ATOMS: atom_id res chain seq x y z
N MET A 1 -8.37 37.56 31.45
CA MET A 1 -8.12 37.81 30.02
C MET A 1 -6.90 37.06 29.49
N LYS A 2 -5.75 37.12 30.11
CA LYS A 2 -4.55 36.40 29.63
C LYS A 2 -4.73 34.87 29.53
N LYS A 3 -5.43 34.25 30.47
CA LYS A 3 -5.69 32.80 30.49
C LYS A 3 -6.68 32.37 29.39
N LEU A 4 -7.63 33.22 29.02
CA LEU A 4 -8.61 32.96 27.96
C LEU A 4 -7.96 33.04 26.57
N LEU A 5 -7.06 33.98 26.37
CA LEU A 5 -6.29 34.14 25.14
C LEU A 5 -5.34 32.95 24.88
N LEU A 6 -4.71 32.42 25.95
CA LEU A 6 -3.84 31.26 25.87
C LEU A 6 -4.63 30.00 25.48
N SER A 7 -5.83 29.84 26.07
CA SER A 7 -6.73 28.71 25.77
C SER A 7 -7.22 28.74 24.32
N LEU A 8 -7.54 29.91 23.82
CA LEU A 8 -7.99 30.07 22.41
C LEU A 8 -6.85 29.75 21.44
N PHE A 9 -5.61 30.10 21.77
CA PHE A 9 -4.45 29.84 20.93
C PHE A 9 -4.10 28.34 20.85
N VAL A 10 -4.27 27.60 21.96
CA VAL A 10 -4.06 26.14 22.00
C VAL A 10 -5.11 25.40 21.15
N ILE A 11 -6.37 25.85 21.19
CA ILE A 11 -7.46 25.24 20.41
C ILE A 11 -7.24 25.46 18.92
N THR A 12 -6.74 26.62 18.50
CA THR A 12 -6.46 26.91 17.09
C THR A 12 -5.28 26.09 16.55
N GLN A 13 -4.28 25.78 17.38
CA GLN A 13 -3.17 24.94 16.95
C GLN A 13 -3.57 23.47 16.76
N LEU A 14 -4.42 22.91 17.62
CA LEU A 14 -4.93 21.54 17.50
C LEU A 14 -5.81 21.37 16.26
N SER A 15 -6.67 22.35 15.94
CA SER A 15 -7.49 22.32 14.73
C SER A 15 -6.65 22.51 13.46
N GLY A 16 -5.55 23.25 13.50
CA GLY A 16 -4.62 23.41 12.40
C GLY A 16 -3.91 22.10 12.00
N CYS A 17 -3.48 21.29 12.98
CA CYS A 17 -2.86 19.99 12.74
C CYS A 17 -3.87 18.99 12.13
N ALA A 18 -5.12 18.98 12.62
CA ALA A 18 -6.18 18.12 12.09
C ALA A 18 -6.54 18.48 10.63
N LEU A 19 -6.61 19.78 10.33
CA LEU A 19 -6.86 20.26 8.96
C LEU A 19 -5.71 19.94 8.00
N TRP A 20 -4.47 20.00 8.47
CA TRP A 20 -3.30 19.63 7.67
C TRP A 20 -3.30 18.14 7.34
N ASP A 21 -3.61 17.27 8.29
CA ASP A 21 -3.73 15.82 8.07
C ASP A 21 -4.83 15.49 7.07
N ILE A 22 -5.99 16.14 7.16
CA ILE A 22 -7.10 15.98 6.21
C ILE A 22 -6.69 16.45 4.81
N TYR A 23 -5.99 17.58 4.71
CA TYR A 23 -5.52 18.13 3.42
C TYR A 23 -4.51 17.21 2.73
N ASN A 24 -3.61 16.55 3.50
CA ASN A 24 -2.60 15.65 2.96
C ASN A 24 -3.11 14.23 2.68
N GLN A 25 -4.33 13.88 3.11
CA GLN A 25 -4.93 12.59 2.78
C GLN A 25 -5.40 12.58 1.32
N THR A 26 -4.89 11.63 0.55
CA THR A 26 -5.40 11.38 -0.79
C THR A 26 -6.79 10.75 -0.73
N LYS A 27 -7.63 11.09 -1.69
CA LYS A 27 -8.97 10.53 -1.80
C LYS A 27 -8.92 9.04 -2.16
N TYR A 28 -9.97 8.33 -1.77
CA TYR A 28 -10.20 6.96 -2.21
C TYR A 28 -10.28 6.89 -3.74
N ASP A 29 -9.56 5.96 -4.31
CA ASP A 29 -9.60 5.66 -5.74
C ASP A 29 -9.96 4.20 -5.96
N THR A 30 -10.98 3.96 -6.75
CA THR A 30 -11.51 2.62 -7.04
C THR A 30 -10.48 1.75 -7.78
N ASN A 31 -9.70 2.34 -8.69
CA ASN A 31 -8.69 1.60 -9.45
C ASN A 31 -7.52 1.17 -8.57
N GLU A 32 -7.06 2.04 -7.68
CA GLU A 32 -6.02 1.72 -6.69
C GLU A 32 -6.48 0.55 -5.81
N TYR A 33 -7.69 0.64 -5.28
CA TYR A 33 -8.26 -0.42 -4.44
C TYR A 33 -8.43 -1.73 -5.19
N ALA A 34 -8.87 -1.69 -6.44
CA ALA A 34 -9.01 -2.87 -7.29
C ALA A 34 -7.66 -3.54 -7.57
N LEU A 35 -6.62 -2.78 -7.87
CA LEU A 35 -5.27 -3.31 -8.09
C LEU A 35 -4.71 -4.01 -6.85
N ILE A 36 -4.89 -3.42 -5.68
CA ILE A 36 -4.45 -4.04 -4.40
C ILE A 36 -5.22 -5.34 -4.16
N THR A 37 -6.52 -5.35 -4.43
CA THR A 37 -7.37 -6.54 -4.28
C THR A 37 -6.94 -7.65 -5.24
N GLU A 38 -6.60 -7.32 -6.48
CA GLU A 38 -6.06 -8.29 -7.45
C GLU A 38 -4.74 -8.88 -6.97
N ILE A 39 -3.81 -8.05 -6.49
CA ILE A 39 -2.50 -8.51 -5.99
C ILE A 39 -2.69 -9.45 -4.81
N ARG A 40 -3.54 -9.10 -3.86
CA ARG A 40 -3.87 -9.96 -2.73
C ARG A 40 -4.45 -11.30 -3.19
N THR A 41 -5.40 -11.28 -4.11
CA THR A 41 -6.04 -12.47 -4.66
C THR A 41 -5.02 -13.35 -5.39
N LEU A 42 -4.16 -12.77 -6.22
CA LEU A 42 -3.10 -13.50 -6.91
C LEU A 42 -2.14 -14.16 -5.93
N ALA A 43 -1.73 -13.46 -4.86
CA ALA A 43 -0.86 -14.04 -3.84
C ALA A 43 -1.51 -15.21 -3.09
N GLN A 44 -2.82 -15.13 -2.85
CA GLN A 44 -3.58 -16.20 -2.17
C GLN A 44 -3.86 -17.41 -3.06
N THR A 45 -3.95 -17.21 -4.36
CA THR A 45 -4.34 -18.26 -5.33
C THR A 45 -3.16 -18.82 -6.13
N SER A 46 -2.01 -18.13 -6.16
CA SER A 46 -0.81 -18.59 -6.86
C SER A 46 -0.12 -19.70 -6.08
N GLN A 47 -0.36 -20.93 -6.49
CA GLN A 47 0.30 -22.09 -5.90
C GLN A 47 1.52 -22.48 -6.72
N GLY A 48 2.67 -22.62 -6.06
CA GLY A 48 3.86 -23.18 -6.65
C GLY A 48 4.81 -22.21 -7.35
N CYS A 49 4.53 -20.91 -7.37
CA CYS A 49 5.41 -19.86 -7.91
C CYS A 49 5.98 -20.18 -9.30
N ASP A 50 5.16 -20.66 -10.22
CA ASP A 50 5.58 -20.81 -11.60
C ASP A 50 5.91 -19.46 -12.24
N ALA A 51 6.72 -19.48 -13.31
CA ALA A 51 7.22 -18.25 -13.94
C ALA A 51 6.09 -17.30 -14.39
N THR A 52 4.98 -17.85 -14.90
CA THR A 52 3.83 -17.05 -15.36
C THR A 52 3.13 -16.35 -14.20
N SER A 53 2.84 -17.07 -13.12
CA SER A 53 2.17 -16.52 -11.94
C SER A 53 3.01 -15.45 -11.25
N VAL A 54 4.30 -15.68 -11.10
CA VAL A 54 5.23 -14.72 -10.49
C VAL A 54 5.36 -13.47 -11.35
N LYS A 55 5.45 -13.62 -12.66
CA LYS A 55 5.49 -12.48 -13.60
C LYS A 55 4.21 -11.66 -13.54
N GLN A 56 3.05 -12.31 -13.50
CA GLN A 56 1.76 -11.63 -13.40
C GLN A 56 1.66 -10.83 -12.10
N LEU A 57 2.08 -11.42 -10.99
CA LEU A 57 2.12 -10.76 -9.69
C LEU A 57 3.05 -9.54 -9.71
N TYR A 58 4.24 -9.67 -10.30
CA TYR A 58 5.20 -8.57 -10.45
C TYR A 58 4.63 -7.42 -11.30
N VAL A 59 4.08 -7.73 -12.47
CA VAL A 59 3.49 -6.71 -13.36
C VAL A 59 2.36 -5.95 -12.68
N LYS A 60 1.46 -6.64 -11.98
CA LYS A 60 0.36 -6.00 -11.24
C LYS A 60 0.87 -5.12 -10.10
N THR A 61 1.88 -5.56 -9.39
CA THR A 61 2.47 -4.79 -8.28
C THR A 61 3.21 -3.56 -8.80
N LEU A 62 3.92 -3.69 -9.93
CA LEU A 62 4.57 -2.57 -10.59
C LEU A 62 3.53 -1.54 -11.08
N GLN A 63 2.44 -2.01 -11.65
CA GLN A 63 1.32 -1.16 -12.09
C GLN A 63 0.72 -0.39 -10.91
N LEU A 64 0.49 -1.05 -9.79
CA LEU A 64 0.03 -0.41 -8.56
C LEU A 64 1.01 0.67 -8.09
N ASN A 65 2.31 0.35 -8.07
CA ASN A 65 3.32 1.29 -7.60
C ASN A 65 3.37 2.54 -8.47
N ASN A 66 3.38 2.40 -9.78
CA ASN A 66 3.40 3.52 -10.73
C ASN A 66 2.12 4.36 -10.62
N PHE A 67 0.97 3.71 -10.52
CA PHE A 67 -0.32 4.39 -10.36
C PHE A 67 -0.41 5.14 -9.02
N SER A 68 -0.01 4.48 -7.95
CA SER A 68 -0.02 5.06 -6.61
C SER A 68 0.96 6.21 -6.45
N GLU A 69 2.13 6.13 -7.04
CA GLU A 69 3.12 7.21 -7.04
C GLU A 69 2.56 8.47 -7.69
N TYR A 70 1.88 8.33 -8.81
CA TYR A 70 1.21 9.44 -9.48
C TYR A 70 0.05 10.01 -8.66
N LEU A 71 -0.80 9.13 -8.12
CA LEU A 71 -2.01 9.52 -7.38
C LEU A 71 -1.69 10.07 -5.98
N ASN A 72 -0.72 9.46 -5.29
CA ASN A 72 -0.42 9.70 -3.88
C ASN A 72 0.92 10.42 -3.66
N GLY A 73 1.44 11.14 -4.64
CA GLY A 73 2.78 11.73 -4.58
C GLY A 73 3.05 12.56 -3.32
N ASN A 74 2.01 13.16 -2.73
CA ASN A 74 2.10 13.92 -1.49
C ASN A 74 1.89 13.07 -0.22
N ASN A 75 1.46 11.81 -0.36
CA ASN A 75 1.27 10.88 0.75
C ASN A 75 2.42 9.86 0.79
N LYS A 76 3.51 10.27 1.40
CA LYS A 76 4.73 9.45 1.49
C LYS A 76 4.47 8.07 2.09
N LYS A 77 3.63 7.97 3.10
CA LYS A 77 3.34 6.71 3.78
C LYS A 77 2.70 5.69 2.84
N THR A 78 1.73 6.10 2.05
CA THR A 78 1.09 5.22 1.05
C THR A 78 2.10 4.78 -0.02
N VAL A 79 2.91 5.71 -0.53
CA VAL A 79 3.96 5.40 -1.52
C VAL A 79 4.98 4.43 -0.93
N GLU A 80 5.43 4.63 0.29
CA GLU A 80 6.37 3.72 0.98
C GLU A 80 5.81 2.31 1.15
N MET A 81 4.54 2.19 1.54
CA MET A 81 3.88 0.89 1.68
C MET A 81 3.82 0.13 0.35
N ASN A 82 3.44 0.82 -0.72
CA ASN A 82 3.37 0.23 -2.06
C ASN A 82 4.76 -0.13 -2.60
N THR A 83 5.77 0.69 -2.33
CA THR A 83 7.17 0.40 -2.68
C THR A 83 7.69 -0.81 -1.92
N SER A 84 7.36 -0.94 -0.65
CA SER A 84 7.73 -2.12 0.16
C SER A 84 7.10 -3.39 -0.41
N LEU A 85 5.84 -3.35 -0.81
CA LEU A 85 5.18 -4.49 -1.47
C LEU A 85 5.88 -4.85 -2.78
N LEU A 86 6.20 -3.87 -3.61
CA LEU A 86 6.92 -4.09 -4.86
C LEU A 86 8.29 -4.76 -4.62
N ASN A 87 9.04 -4.33 -3.61
CA ASN A 87 10.33 -4.91 -3.27
C ASN A 87 10.21 -6.39 -2.87
N ILE A 88 9.20 -6.74 -2.08
CA ILE A 88 8.94 -8.13 -1.68
C ILE A 88 8.61 -9.00 -2.90
N VAL A 89 7.75 -8.50 -3.79
CA VAL A 89 7.37 -9.22 -5.01
C VAL A 89 8.56 -9.34 -5.98
N LYS A 90 9.36 -8.29 -6.07
CA LYS A 90 10.58 -8.30 -6.90
C LYS A 90 11.59 -9.36 -6.42
N GLU A 91 11.80 -9.49 -5.12
CA GLU A 91 12.65 -10.55 -4.56
C GLU A 91 12.19 -11.94 -4.99
N LEU A 92 10.88 -12.18 -4.98
CA LEU A 92 10.31 -13.44 -5.47
C LEU A 92 10.54 -13.61 -6.98
N SER A 93 10.31 -12.56 -7.75
CA SER A 93 10.49 -12.54 -9.20
C SER A 93 11.94 -12.76 -9.64
N ASP A 94 12.89 -12.30 -8.86
CA ASP A 94 14.33 -12.44 -9.14
C ASP A 94 14.89 -13.83 -8.81
N LYS A 95 14.12 -14.68 -8.12
CA LYS A 95 14.53 -16.06 -7.85
C LYS A 95 14.54 -16.90 -9.11
N PRO A 96 15.63 -17.68 -9.36
CA PRO A 96 15.66 -18.60 -10.50
C PRO A 96 14.63 -19.72 -10.32
N GLN A 97 14.06 -20.13 -11.44
CA GLN A 97 13.13 -21.27 -11.48
C GLN A 97 13.91 -22.61 -11.46
N PRO A 98 13.41 -23.67 -10.83
CA PRO A 98 12.18 -23.69 -10.03
C PRO A 98 12.39 -23.08 -8.63
N ILE A 99 11.36 -22.41 -8.13
CA ILE A 99 11.38 -21.81 -6.78
C ILE A 99 11.00 -22.88 -5.76
N ALA A 100 11.78 -23.00 -4.68
CA ALA A 100 11.50 -23.97 -3.62
C ALA A 100 10.11 -23.73 -3.00
N PRO A 101 9.28 -24.78 -2.82
CA PRO A 101 7.91 -24.62 -2.34
C PRO A 101 7.79 -23.89 -0.99
N MET A 102 8.69 -24.16 -0.07
CA MET A 102 8.70 -23.52 1.24
C MET A 102 8.96 -22.02 1.14
N TYR A 103 9.92 -21.62 0.32
CA TYR A 103 10.22 -20.21 0.06
C TYR A 103 9.06 -19.52 -0.66
N CYS A 104 8.50 -20.17 -1.68
CA CYS A 104 7.33 -19.70 -2.41
C CYS A 104 6.16 -19.40 -1.46
N ASN A 105 5.77 -20.39 -0.67
CA ASN A 105 4.64 -20.25 0.25
C ASN A 105 4.86 -19.15 1.28
N ALA A 106 6.06 -19.05 1.84
CA ALA A 106 6.41 -18.00 2.79
C ALA A 106 6.32 -16.61 2.16
N LYS A 107 6.85 -16.43 0.95
CA LYS A 107 6.78 -15.15 0.25
C LYS A 107 5.37 -14.77 -0.18
N LEU A 108 4.59 -15.69 -0.73
CA LEU A 108 3.20 -15.44 -1.09
C LEU A 108 2.35 -15.04 0.11
N ASN A 109 2.58 -15.67 1.26
CA ASN A 109 1.90 -15.31 2.50
C ASN A 109 2.25 -13.88 2.96
N ILE A 110 3.52 -13.50 2.91
CA ILE A 110 3.97 -12.14 3.25
C ILE A 110 3.36 -11.12 2.27
N ILE A 111 3.32 -11.41 0.98
CA ILE A 111 2.73 -10.55 -0.04
C ILE A 111 1.23 -10.36 0.24
N ALA A 112 0.51 -11.45 0.53
CA ALA A 112 -0.93 -11.39 0.83
C ALA A 112 -1.23 -10.55 2.07
N ILE A 113 -0.47 -10.72 3.16
CA ILE A 113 -0.61 -9.95 4.41
C ILE A 113 -0.27 -8.48 4.18
N THR A 114 0.79 -8.19 3.46
CA THR A 114 1.20 -6.81 3.14
C THR A 114 0.14 -6.13 2.27
N ALA A 115 -0.36 -6.81 1.24
CA ALA A 115 -1.43 -6.31 0.39
C ALA A 115 -2.72 -6.07 1.19
N GLU A 116 -3.07 -6.94 2.13
CA GLU A 116 -4.21 -6.74 3.03
C GLU A 116 -4.06 -5.47 3.88
N SER A 117 -2.87 -5.23 4.41
CA SER A 117 -2.60 -4.02 5.20
C SER A 117 -2.75 -2.75 4.36
N ILE A 118 -2.24 -2.76 3.13
CA ILE A 118 -2.40 -1.65 2.18
C ILE A 118 -3.88 -1.47 1.82
N GLN A 119 -4.61 -2.56 1.58
CA GLN A 119 -6.03 -2.55 1.26
C GLN A 119 -6.86 -1.88 2.38
N LYS A 120 -6.55 -2.19 3.64
CA LYS A 120 -7.20 -1.54 4.79
C LYS A 120 -6.95 -0.03 4.82
N VAL A 121 -5.70 0.39 4.63
CA VAL A 121 -5.34 1.82 4.59
C VAL A 121 -6.03 2.53 3.41
N THR A 122 -5.99 1.94 2.23
CA THR A 122 -6.61 2.50 1.03
C THR A 122 -8.13 2.59 1.15
N GLY A 123 -8.76 1.56 1.73
CA GLY A 123 -10.21 1.52 1.94
C GLY A 123 -10.73 2.55 2.96
N THR A 124 -9.86 3.05 3.84
CA THR A 124 -10.21 4.08 4.83
C THR A 124 -9.98 5.51 4.34
N LYS A 125 -9.47 5.70 3.14
CA LYS A 125 -9.31 7.03 2.55
C LYS A 125 -10.66 7.72 2.37
N PRO A 126 -10.71 9.08 2.50
CA PRO A 126 -11.93 9.85 2.27
C PRO A 126 -12.47 9.66 0.84
N LYS A 127 -13.78 9.51 0.72
CA LYS A 127 -14.47 9.40 -0.57
C LYS A 127 -14.75 10.75 -1.19
#